data_5677a568f8e9aab379138957cc898d4a
#
_entry.id   5677a568f8e9aab379138957cc898d4a
#
_cell.length_a   1.000
_cell.length_b   1.000
_cell.length_c   1.000
_cell.angle_alpha   90.00
_cell.angle_beta   90.00
_cell.angle_gamma   90.00
#
_symmetry.space_group_name_H-M   'P 1'
#
loop_
_entity.id
_entity.type
_entity.pdbx_description
1 polymer ?
#
loop_
_entity_poly.entity_id
_entity_poly.type
_entity_poly.pdbx_seq_one_letter_code
_entity_poly.pdbx_strand_id
1 'polypeptide(L)'
;MTAFDKDQVSRFRFVRCDFAADTGVAQLVYAFDDGPEMTETVTVPGAPFQLDGDRAAAVQRALQLLHLIAGVSYYKAAVPAQVSIDSYAIDAATAALVETVYFNGLGEFAYRNGLNLRDRFKLPVTEPLSPRERGWGEGASAPNLNLTHHALVAIGGGKDSLVSIEALRNAGVAETVTWIGGSQLIRACAERTGLPTLNIGRTLAPELFELNRQGAWNGHIPVTAVNSAIMVLAAVVQGMDQVVFSNERSASYGSQIAGTGEVNHQWSKGWAFEKAFGEYVQQYIAADLNYYSLLRPLSELAVARQFAKTDFYDAHFSSCNRNFHILGERPVNRWCGVCPKCHFVFLALAPFMPKMRLVRIFGRNLLDDSEQAGGYDALLEFQDHKPFECVGEGKESRAAMATLASRPEWKEDVLVKRFANLIQPTLSADELQIEPLLVIDGEHRIPAALWERLRANFAA
;
A
#
# COMPACT_ATOMS: atom_id res chain seq x y z
N MET A 1 12.07 -17.72 31.21
CA MET A 1 10.87 -17.56 30.39
C MET A 1 10.69 -18.85 29.62
N THR A 2 9.50 -19.46 29.64
CA THR A 2 9.16 -20.57 28.73
C THR A 2 9.27 -20.10 27.31
N ALA A 3 9.81 -20.96 26.42
CA ALA A 3 9.91 -20.62 24.98
C ALA A 3 8.50 -20.33 24.42
N PHE A 4 8.38 -19.37 23.52
CA PHE A 4 7.12 -19.07 22.86
C PHE A 4 6.67 -20.25 22.01
N ASP A 5 5.46 -20.72 22.25
CA ASP A 5 4.81 -21.74 21.44
C ASP A 5 3.53 -21.16 20.83
N LYS A 6 3.56 -20.87 19.52
CA LYS A 6 2.43 -20.27 18.81
C LYS A 6 1.14 -21.11 18.88
N ASP A 7 1.28 -22.43 19.06
CA ASP A 7 0.15 -23.35 19.08
C ASP A 7 -0.53 -23.41 20.46
N GLN A 8 0.12 -22.86 21.50
CA GLN A 8 -0.42 -22.72 22.86
C GLN A 8 -1.05 -21.36 23.14
N VAL A 9 -0.88 -20.38 22.23
CA VAL A 9 -1.48 -19.06 22.39
C VAL A 9 -2.98 -19.14 22.16
N SER A 10 -3.76 -18.74 23.18
CA SER A 10 -5.23 -18.81 23.13
C SER A 10 -5.88 -17.49 22.73
N ARG A 11 -5.28 -16.36 23.11
CA ARG A 11 -5.87 -15.02 22.96
C ARG A 11 -4.86 -13.98 22.49
N PHE A 12 -5.29 -13.09 21.59
CA PHE A 12 -4.61 -11.85 21.24
C PHE A 12 -5.35 -10.67 21.88
N ARG A 13 -4.59 -9.78 22.53
CA ARG A 13 -5.12 -8.63 23.25
C ARG A 13 -4.66 -7.32 22.62
N PHE A 14 -5.63 -6.46 22.30
CA PHE A 14 -5.42 -5.04 22.10
C PHE A 14 -5.48 -4.37 23.46
N VAL A 15 -4.32 -4.11 24.08
CA VAL A 15 -4.26 -3.71 25.49
C VAL A 15 -4.66 -2.25 25.66
N ARG A 16 -3.94 -1.32 25.02
CA ARG A 16 -4.23 0.12 25.04
C ARG A 16 -3.55 0.84 23.89
N CYS A 17 -4.02 2.05 23.61
CA CYS A 17 -3.34 2.99 22.71
C CYS A 17 -3.45 4.42 23.27
N ASP A 18 -2.36 5.17 23.19
CA ASP A 18 -2.24 6.53 23.71
C ASP A 18 -1.49 7.42 22.71
N PHE A 19 -1.89 8.70 22.62
CA PHE A 19 -1.20 9.71 21.80
C PHE A 19 -0.76 10.88 22.68
N ALA A 20 0.54 11.10 22.78
CA ALA A 20 1.13 12.21 23.51
C ALA A 20 1.26 13.44 22.59
N ALA A 21 0.37 14.41 22.71
CA ALA A 21 0.35 15.61 21.89
C ALA A 21 1.64 16.46 22.02
N ASP A 22 2.27 16.45 23.19
CA ASP A 22 3.50 17.20 23.46
C ASP A 22 4.71 16.66 22.67
N THR A 23 4.72 15.36 22.33
CA THR A 23 5.82 14.70 21.67
C THR A 23 5.47 14.17 20.27
N GLY A 24 4.18 14.09 19.96
CA GLY A 24 3.67 13.51 18.71
C GLY A 24 3.79 11.98 18.65
N VAL A 25 3.96 11.31 19.79
CA VAL A 25 4.16 9.86 19.87
C VAL A 25 2.85 9.15 20.15
N ALA A 26 2.46 8.26 19.25
CA ALA A 26 1.44 7.24 19.50
C ALA A 26 2.09 5.95 20.03
N GLN A 27 1.54 5.37 21.08
CA GLN A 27 1.89 4.05 21.59
C GLN A 27 0.74 3.08 21.35
N LEU A 28 1.05 1.94 20.75
CA LEU A 28 0.10 0.87 20.41
C LEU A 28 0.56 -0.39 21.16
N VAL A 29 -0.21 -0.86 22.11
CA VAL A 29 0.20 -1.92 23.02
C VAL A 29 -0.62 -3.18 22.82
N TYR A 30 0.07 -4.30 22.62
CA TYR A 30 -0.49 -5.62 22.35
C TYR A 30 0.05 -6.65 23.34
N ALA A 31 -0.65 -7.77 23.53
CA ALA A 31 -0.16 -8.92 24.27
C ALA A 31 -0.78 -10.23 23.77
N PHE A 32 -0.12 -11.34 24.03
CA PHE A 32 -0.69 -12.68 23.95
C PHE A 32 -1.03 -13.18 25.34
N ASP A 33 -2.24 -13.68 25.54
CA ASP A 33 -2.76 -14.16 26.83
C ASP A 33 -2.47 -13.15 27.97
N ASP A 34 -1.92 -13.59 29.08
CA ASP A 34 -1.47 -12.74 30.17
C ASP A 34 0.06 -12.53 30.16
N GLY A 35 0.65 -12.66 28.97
CA GLY A 35 2.08 -12.48 28.71
C GLY A 35 2.52 -11.02 28.68
N PRO A 36 3.82 -10.79 28.39
CA PRO A 36 4.38 -9.45 28.36
C PRO A 36 3.75 -8.58 27.27
N GLU A 37 3.64 -7.29 27.56
CA GLU A 37 3.18 -6.27 26.61
C GLU A 37 4.24 -6.00 25.54
N MET A 38 3.78 -5.85 24.31
CA MET A 38 4.56 -5.45 23.12
C MET A 38 4.12 -4.06 22.70
N THR A 39 5.03 -3.10 22.66
CA THR A 39 4.71 -1.72 22.34
C THR A 39 5.28 -1.32 20.98
N GLU A 40 4.40 -0.98 20.03
CA GLU A 40 4.75 -0.30 18.80
C GLU A 40 4.61 1.20 19.00
N THR A 41 5.51 1.99 18.42
CA THR A 41 5.41 3.45 18.42
C THR A 41 5.33 4.04 17.03
N VAL A 42 4.48 5.07 16.89
CA VAL A 42 4.40 5.90 15.69
C VAL A 42 4.64 7.35 16.11
N THR A 43 5.59 8.03 15.47
CA THR A 43 5.94 9.41 15.79
C THR A 43 5.55 10.33 14.64
N VAL A 44 4.61 11.23 14.87
CA VAL A 44 4.22 12.29 13.95
C VAL A 44 5.07 13.54 14.26
N PRO A 45 5.93 13.98 13.34
CA PRO A 45 6.76 15.17 13.56
C PRO A 45 5.92 16.46 13.64
N GLY A 46 6.46 17.48 14.33
CA GLY A 46 5.83 18.81 14.43
C GLY A 46 5.18 19.11 15.77
N ALA A 47 5.30 18.20 16.75
CA ALA A 47 4.84 18.45 18.12
C ALA A 47 5.53 19.69 18.75
N PRO A 48 4.89 20.38 19.74
CA PRO A 48 3.62 20.01 20.37
C PRO A 48 2.39 20.36 19.52
N PHE A 49 1.34 19.52 19.62
CA PHE A 49 0.09 19.72 18.91
C PHE A 49 -1.00 20.27 19.84
N GLN A 50 -1.77 21.24 19.33
CA GLN A 50 -2.95 21.73 20.02
C GLN A 50 -4.16 20.90 19.62
N LEU A 51 -4.59 20.01 20.50
CA LEU A 51 -5.69 19.06 20.27
C LEU A 51 -6.77 19.32 21.32
N ASP A 52 -7.89 19.87 20.89
CA ASP A 52 -9.04 20.16 21.72
C ASP A 52 -10.35 19.75 21.04
N GLY A 53 -11.43 19.66 21.80
CA GLY A 53 -12.79 19.42 21.32
C GLY A 53 -12.88 18.27 20.32
N ASP A 54 -13.51 18.55 19.18
CA ASP A 54 -13.76 17.55 18.12
C ASP A 54 -12.48 16.99 17.50
N ARG A 55 -11.40 17.80 17.42
CA ARG A 55 -10.11 17.35 16.91
C ARG A 55 -9.48 16.30 17.83
N ALA A 56 -9.50 16.53 19.14
CA ALA A 56 -9.01 15.53 20.11
C ALA A 56 -9.79 14.22 20.02
N ALA A 57 -11.12 14.31 19.88
CA ALA A 57 -11.97 13.12 19.69
C ALA A 57 -11.67 12.40 18.36
N ALA A 58 -11.44 13.12 17.26
CA ALA A 58 -11.06 12.55 15.98
C ALA A 58 -9.69 11.85 16.02
N VAL A 59 -8.70 12.46 16.68
CA VAL A 59 -7.37 11.87 16.92
C VAL A 59 -7.50 10.57 17.70
N GLN A 60 -8.32 10.53 18.76
CA GLN A 60 -8.54 9.32 19.54
C GLN A 60 -9.13 8.17 18.71
N ARG A 61 -10.08 8.46 17.80
CA ARG A 61 -10.65 7.45 16.90
C ARG A 61 -9.66 6.98 15.83
N ALA A 62 -8.94 7.92 15.22
CA ALA A 62 -7.90 7.57 14.26
C ALA A 62 -6.82 6.69 14.92
N LEU A 63 -6.48 6.96 16.18
CA LEU A 63 -5.56 6.17 16.97
C LEU A 63 -6.10 4.76 17.27
N GLN A 64 -7.37 4.65 17.67
CA GLN A 64 -8.01 3.35 17.91
C GLN A 64 -8.08 2.51 16.62
N LEU A 65 -8.44 3.13 15.49
CA LEU A 65 -8.43 2.47 14.18
C LEU A 65 -7.00 2.00 13.82
N LEU A 66 -6.00 2.87 14.02
CA LEU A 66 -4.60 2.50 13.80
C LEU A 66 -4.17 1.34 14.71
N HIS A 67 -4.51 1.37 15.99
CA HIS A 67 -4.21 0.29 16.92
C HIS A 67 -4.78 -1.05 16.44
N LEU A 68 -6.04 -1.07 16.01
CA LEU A 68 -6.69 -2.27 15.51
C LEU A 68 -6.05 -2.78 14.20
N ILE A 69 -5.78 -1.89 13.23
CA ILE A 69 -5.21 -2.30 11.94
C ILE A 69 -3.73 -2.70 12.08
N ALA A 70 -2.92 -1.96 12.85
CA ALA A 70 -1.50 -2.26 13.02
C ALA A 70 -1.25 -3.55 13.82
N GLY A 71 -2.21 -3.94 14.67
CA GLY A 71 -2.19 -5.21 15.41
C GLY A 71 -2.04 -6.45 14.53
N VAL A 72 -2.36 -6.36 13.23
CA VAL A 72 -2.14 -7.44 12.26
C VAL A 72 -0.69 -7.92 12.22
N SER A 73 0.27 -7.01 12.48
CA SER A 73 1.70 -7.32 12.53
C SER A 73 2.05 -8.31 13.66
N TYR A 74 1.29 -8.25 14.74
CA TYR A 74 1.48 -9.08 15.95
C TYR A 74 0.57 -10.31 15.94
N TYR A 75 -0.72 -10.12 15.65
CA TYR A 75 -1.71 -11.20 15.57
C TYR A 75 -1.25 -12.40 14.75
N LYS A 76 -0.63 -12.12 13.57
CA LYS A 76 -0.14 -13.17 12.66
C LYS A 76 0.88 -14.12 13.31
N ALA A 77 1.55 -13.72 14.39
CA ALA A 77 2.61 -14.53 15.02
C ALA A 77 2.08 -15.85 15.58
N ALA A 78 0.80 -15.90 16.01
CA ALA A 78 0.17 -17.12 16.56
C ALA A 78 -1.21 -17.42 15.95
N VAL A 79 -1.91 -16.42 15.40
CA VAL A 79 -3.28 -16.54 14.86
C VAL A 79 -4.26 -17.17 15.86
N PRO A 80 -4.34 -16.69 17.11
CA PRO A 80 -5.21 -17.27 18.12
C PRO A 80 -6.70 -17.07 17.77
N ALA A 81 -7.54 -17.97 18.29
CA ALA A 81 -8.97 -17.94 18.02
C ALA A 81 -9.72 -16.85 18.82
N GLN A 82 -9.17 -16.40 19.95
CA GLN A 82 -9.78 -15.37 20.77
C GLN A 82 -9.09 -14.03 20.57
N VAL A 83 -9.88 -12.95 20.53
CA VAL A 83 -9.41 -11.58 20.47
C VAL A 83 -10.13 -10.75 21.52
N SER A 84 -9.42 -9.90 22.23
CA SER A 84 -10.01 -8.94 23.18
C SER A 84 -9.49 -7.53 22.96
N ILE A 85 -10.31 -6.55 23.35
CA ILE A 85 -9.93 -5.13 23.43
C ILE A 85 -10.13 -4.73 24.89
N ASP A 86 -9.04 -4.35 25.54
CA ASP A 86 -9.05 -4.22 27.01
C ASP A 86 -9.43 -2.81 27.49
N SER A 87 -9.14 -1.75 26.70
CA SER A 87 -9.22 -0.35 27.18
C SER A 87 -10.30 0.50 26.51
N TYR A 88 -10.95 0.01 25.46
CA TYR A 88 -12.02 0.74 24.76
C TYR A 88 -13.00 -0.22 24.09
N ALA A 89 -14.16 0.29 23.72
CA ALA A 89 -15.21 -0.43 23.01
C ALA A 89 -15.24 -0.03 21.55
N ILE A 90 -15.72 -0.93 20.67
CA ILE A 90 -15.92 -0.66 19.24
C ILE A 90 -17.35 -1.05 18.82
N ASP A 91 -17.84 -0.40 17.78
CA ASP A 91 -19.09 -0.74 17.13
C ASP A 91 -18.92 -1.79 16.03
N ALA A 92 -20.05 -2.29 15.51
CA ALA A 92 -20.09 -3.30 14.47
C ALA A 92 -19.45 -2.84 13.15
N ALA A 93 -19.51 -1.54 12.82
CA ALA A 93 -18.91 -1.01 11.60
C ALA A 93 -17.39 -1.03 11.66
N THR A 94 -16.82 -0.64 12.81
CA THR A 94 -15.38 -0.72 13.08
C THR A 94 -14.90 -2.18 13.04
N ALA A 95 -15.63 -3.08 13.70
CA ALA A 95 -15.31 -4.51 13.68
C ALA A 95 -15.31 -5.06 12.24
N ALA A 96 -16.36 -4.78 11.46
CA ALA A 96 -16.50 -5.27 10.09
C ALA A 96 -15.36 -4.79 9.18
N LEU A 97 -14.97 -3.51 9.27
CA LEU A 97 -13.83 -2.98 8.50
C LEU A 97 -12.54 -3.70 8.86
N VAL A 98 -12.23 -3.79 10.16
CA VAL A 98 -10.97 -4.37 10.62
C VAL A 98 -10.90 -5.88 10.35
N GLU A 99 -12.00 -6.63 10.58
CA GLU A 99 -12.09 -8.05 10.24
C GLU A 99 -11.86 -8.30 8.75
N THR A 100 -12.41 -7.42 7.89
CA THR A 100 -12.20 -7.48 6.44
C THR A 100 -10.73 -7.24 6.07
N VAL A 101 -10.05 -6.29 6.75
CA VAL A 101 -8.61 -6.04 6.57
C VAL A 101 -7.77 -7.26 6.97
N TYR A 102 -8.08 -7.90 8.09
CA TYR A 102 -7.33 -9.09 8.53
C TYR A 102 -7.56 -10.28 7.60
N PHE A 103 -8.81 -10.56 7.26
CA PHE A 103 -9.15 -11.69 6.41
C PHE A 103 -8.50 -11.60 5.02
N ASN A 104 -8.71 -10.48 4.33
CA ASN A 104 -8.19 -10.32 2.97
C ASN A 104 -6.70 -9.94 2.96
N GLY A 105 -6.26 -9.10 3.90
CA GLY A 105 -4.87 -8.63 3.97
C GLY A 105 -3.87 -9.70 4.39
N LEU A 106 -4.31 -10.75 5.09
CA LEU A 106 -3.51 -11.92 5.42
C LEU A 106 -3.70 -13.10 4.43
N GLY A 107 -4.37 -12.91 3.30
CA GLY A 107 -4.66 -13.98 2.34
C GLY A 107 -3.40 -14.71 1.84
N GLU A 108 -2.38 -13.99 1.39
CA GLU A 108 -1.10 -14.60 1.00
C GLU A 108 -0.39 -15.28 2.18
N PHE A 109 -0.37 -14.63 3.35
CA PHE A 109 0.20 -15.21 4.56
C PHE A 109 -0.46 -16.56 4.88
N ALA A 110 -1.79 -16.61 4.84
CA ALA A 110 -2.55 -17.83 5.10
C ALA A 110 -2.23 -18.92 4.07
N TYR A 111 -2.23 -18.56 2.78
CA TYR A 111 -1.91 -19.48 1.70
C TYR A 111 -0.52 -20.11 1.88
N ARG A 112 0.51 -19.27 2.11
CA ARG A 112 1.90 -19.74 2.26
C ARG A 112 2.14 -20.61 3.50
N ASN A 113 1.37 -20.40 4.56
CA ASN A 113 1.49 -21.15 5.81
C ASN A 113 0.46 -22.29 5.95
N GLY A 114 -0.37 -22.55 4.93
CA GLY A 114 -1.41 -23.58 4.98
C GLY A 114 -2.50 -23.32 6.02
N LEU A 115 -2.78 -22.04 6.32
CA LEU A 115 -3.75 -21.64 7.34
C LEU A 115 -5.11 -21.31 6.72
N ASN A 116 -6.18 -21.62 7.44
CA ASN A 116 -7.52 -21.14 7.13
C ASN A 116 -7.89 -20.04 8.13
N LEU A 117 -8.03 -18.80 7.65
CA LEU A 117 -8.37 -17.64 8.48
C LEU A 117 -9.88 -17.37 8.55
N ARG A 118 -10.71 -18.17 7.86
CA ARG A 118 -12.17 -17.99 7.89
C ARG A 118 -12.65 -18.12 9.35
N ASP A 119 -13.36 -17.10 9.82
CA ASP A 119 -13.90 -17.00 11.17
C ASP A 119 -12.88 -17.10 12.33
N ARG A 120 -11.57 -16.95 12.03
CA ARG A 120 -10.51 -16.97 13.05
C ARG A 120 -10.33 -15.65 13.76
N PHE A 121 -10.50 -14.53 13.06
CA PHE A 121 -10.37 -13.19 13.62
C PHE A 121 -11.76 -12.57 13.77
N LYS A 122 -12.21 -12.45 15.01
CA LYS A 122 -13.48 -11.81 15.38
C LYS A 122 -13.25 -10.83 16.51
N LEU A 123 -13.67 -9.58 16.31
CA LEU A 123 -13.55 -8.54 17.31
C LEU A 123 -14.79 -8.54 18.22
N PRO A 124 -14.60 -8.31 19.53
CA PRO A 124 -15.72 -8.14 20.44
C PRO A 124 -16.44 -6.82 20.12
N VAL A 125 -17.72 -6.94 19.77
CA VAL A 125 -18.57 -5.78 19.51
C VAL A 125 -19.41 -5.52 20.76
N THR A 126 -19.40 -4.29 21.24
CA THR A 126 -20.38 -3.82 22.20
C THR A 126 -21.62 -3.33 21.45
N GLU A 127 -22.78 -3.27 22.14
CA GLU A 127 -23.99 -2.66 21.53
C GLU A 127 -23.64 -1.28 20.93
N PRO A 128 -24.35 -0.86 19.86
CA PRO A 128 -23.98 0.33 19.12
C PRO A 128 -23.77 1.50 20.09
N LEU A 129 -22.54 1.97 20.17
CA LEU A 129 -22.19 3.14 20.95
C LEU A 129 -23.11 4.27 20.54
N SER A 130 -23.83 4.87 21.48
CA SER A 130 -24.62 6.06 21.19
C SER A 130 -23.70 7.16 20.63
N PRO A 131 -24.23 8.11 19.83
CA PRO A 131 -23.42 9.24 19.35
C PRO A 131 -22.63 9.93 20.46
N ARG A 132 -23.19 10.01 21.66
CA ARG A 132 -22.56 10.57 22.84
C ARG A 132 -21.37 9.74 23.33
N GLU A 133 -21.46 8.41 23.35
CA GLU A 133 -20.36 7.51 23.73
C GLU A 133 -19.26 7.48 22.66
N ARG A 134 -19.60 7.77 21.42
CA ARG A 134 -18.65 8.05 20.34
C ARG A 134 -17.97 9.41 20.48
N GLY A 135 -18.35 10.25 21.45
CA GLY A 135 -17.87 11.62 21.63
C GLY A 135 -18.46 12.62 20.64
N TRP A 136 -19.62 12.29 20.02
CA TRP A 136 -20.36 13.18 19.12
C TRP A 136 -21.70 13.59 19.74
N GLY A 137 -22.24 14.72 19.32
CA GLY A 137 -23.59 15.13 19.69
C GLY A 137 -24.66 14.18 19.17
N GLU A 138 -25.86 14.21 19.74
CA GLU A 138 -26.97 13.34 19.34
C GLU A 138 -27.27 13.45 17.84
N GLY A 139 -27.24 12.32 17.12
CA GLY A 139 -27.58 12.24 15.69
C GLY A 139 -26.45 12.54 14.70
N ALA A 140 -25.19 12.71 15.15
CA ALA A 140 -24.14 13.23 14.30
C ALA A 140 -23.34 12.15 13.53
N SER A 141 -23.13 12.42 12.24
CA SER A 141 -21.97 11.99 11.45
C SER A 141 -20.66 12.54 12.07
N ALA A 142 -19.50 12.09 11.60
CA ALA A 142 -18.21 12.65 12.03
C ALA A 142 -18.20 14.20 11.95
N PRO A 143 -17.52 14.87 12.89
CA PRO A 143 -17.45 16.33 12.88
C PRO A 143 -16.71 16.84 11.64
N ASN A 144 -17.09 18.04 11.20
CA ASN A 144 -16.28 18.84 10.29
C ASN A 144 -15.23 19.56 11.15
N LEU A 145 -13.96 19.21 10.94
CA LEU A 145 -12.85 19.75 11.74
C LEU A 145 -12.30 21.07 11.18
N ASN A 146 -12.87 21.60 10.09
CA ASN A 146 -12.34 22.75 9.35
C ASN A 146 -10.86 22.56 8.98
N LEU A 147 -10.54 21.39 8.42
CA LEU A 147 -9.20 21.03 8.00
C LEU A 147 -8.71 21.96 6.88
N THR A 148 -7.41 22.24 6.88
CA THR A 148 -6.79 23.06 5.84
C THR A 148 -6.72 22.28 4.53
N HIS A 149 -7.05 22.94 3.42
CA HIS A 149 -6.93 22.32 2.08
C HIS A 149 -5.46 22.06 1.73
N HIS A 150 -4.99 20.90 2.10
CA HIS A 150 -3.61 20.45 1.98
C HIS A 150 -3.51 18.94 1.86
N ALA A 151 -2.78 18.47 0.86
CA ALA A 151 -2.60 17.04 0.61
C ALA A 151 -1.37 16.47 1.34
N LEU A 152 -1.60 15.43 2.15
CA LEU A 152 -0.55 14.58 2.68
C LEU A 152 -0.35 13.41 1.70
N VAL A 153 0.72 13.44 0.91
CA VAL A 153 0.93 12.53 -0.23
C VAL A 153 1.93 11.44 0.14
N ALA A 154 1.49 10.19 0.08
CA ALA A 154 2.34 9.04 0.35
C ALA A 154 3.39 8.84 -0.74
N ILE A 155 4.68 8.74 -0.36
CA ILE A 155 5.77 8.37 -1.27
C ILE A 155 6.42 7.06 -0.84
N GLY A 156 6.52 6.10 -1.77
CA GLY A 156 7.26 4.86 -1.62
C GLY A 156 8.57 4.82 -2.43
N GLY A 157 8.94 5.92 -3.09
CA GLY A 157 10.13 6.03 -3.94
C GLY A 157 9.99 5.45 -5.35
N GLY A 158 8.85 4.83 -5.69
CA GLY A 158 8.53 4.32 -7.03
C GLY A 158 7.89 5.37 -7.95
N LYS A 159 7.72 5.01 -9.23
CA LYS A 159 7.13 5.86 -10.27
C LYS A 159 5.74 6.41 -9.92
N ASP A 160 4.91 5.59 -9.27
CA ASP A 160 3.49 5.87 -9.06
C ASP A 160 3.29 7.12 -8.18
N SER A 161 3.95 7.16 -7.01
CA SER A 161 3.88 8.31 -6.12
C SER A 161 4.43 9.60 -6.77
N LEU A 162 5.43 9.47 -7.63
CA LEU A 162 5.98 10.63 -8.36
C LEU A 162 5.00 11.18 -9.40
N VAL A 163 4.26 10.30 -10.09
CA VAL A 163 3.18 10.74 -10.99
C VAL A 163 2.09 11.47 -10.23
N SER A 164 1.69 10.98 -9.04
CA SER A 164 0.69 11.66 -8.21
C SER A 164 1.17 13.03 -7.73
N ILE A 165 2.40 13.12 -7.23
CA ILE A 165 3.01 14.37 -6.76
C ILE A 165 3.05 15.40 -7.88
N GLU A 166 3.57 15.05 -9.05
CA GLU A 166 3.62 16.00 -10.17
C GLU A 166 2.23 16.39 -10.68
N ALA A 167 1.25 15.47 -10.64
CA ALA A 167 -0.11 15.79 -11.02
C ALA A 167 -0.77 16.79 -10.05
N LEU A 168 -0.59 16.62 -8.74
CA LEU A 168 -1.11 17.55 -7.73
C LEU A 168 -0.40 18.91 -7.81
N ARG A 169 0.91 18.92 -8.00
CA ARG A 169 1.69 20.14 -8.23
C ARG A 169 1.15 20.92 -9.43
N ASN A 170 0.95 20.25 -10.57
CA ASN A 170 0.43 20.86 -11.78
C ASN A 170 -1.01 21.37 -11.63
N ALA A 171 -1.78 20.72 -10.74
CA ALA A 171 -3.11 21.18 -10.37
C ALA A 171 -3.12 22.31 -9.33
N GLY A 172 -1.96 22.76 -8.84
CA GLY A 172 -1.83 23.83 -7.86
C GLY A 172 -2.37 23.45 -6.46
N VAL A 173 -2.30 22.17 -6.09
CA VAL A 173 -2.67 21.70 -4.76
C VAL A 173 -1.48 21.86 -3.81
N ALA A 174 -1.71 22.45 -2.65
CA ALA A 174 -0.71 22.48 -1.59
C ALA A 174 -0.48 21.06 -1.07
N GLU A 175 0.78 20.60 -1.04
CA GLU A 175 1.09 19.23 -0.70
C GLU A 175 2.35 19.08 0.17
N THR A 176 2.35 18.05 1.01
CA THR A 176 3.50 17.58 1.79
C THR A 176 3.77 16.12 1.45
N VAL A 177 4.97 15.83 1.00
CA VAL A 177 5.41 14.48 0.64
C VAL A 177 5.77 13.70 1.90
N THR A 178 5.13 12.54 2.09
CA THR A 178 5.17 11.82 3.37
C THR A 178 5.60 10.36 3.18
N TRP A 179 6.50 9.91 4.04
CA TRP A 179 6.84 8.48 4.12
C TRP A 179 6.96 8.02 5.58
N ILE A 180 6.88 6.71 5.76
CA ILE A 180 6.93 6.05 7.07
C ILE A 180 8.22 5.24 7.16
N GLY A 181 8.98 5.44 8.24
CA GLY A 181 10.23 4.72 8.51
C GLY A 181 11.49 5.37 7.96
N GLY A 182 12.63 4.65 8.02
CA GLY A 182 13.99 5.20 7.84
C GLY A 182 14.64 4.97 6.48
N SER A 183 13.88 4.66 5.41
CA SER A 183 14.47 4.38 4.09
C SER A 183 15.16 5.60 3.47
N GLN A 184 16.48 5.51 3.28
CA GLN A 184 17.26 6.57 2.64
C GLN A 184 16.94 6.74 1.15
N LEU A 185 16.56 5.65 0.45
CA LEU A 185 16.13 5.73 -0.94
C LEU A 185 14.81 6.53 -1.08
N ILE A 186 13.86 6.30 -0.18
CA ILE A 186 12.61 7.07 -0.19
C ILE A 186 12.89 8.53 0.16
N ARG A 187 13.72 8.79 1.17
CA ARG A 187 14.13 10.14 1.57
C ARG A 187 14.74 10.90 0.38
N ALA A 188 15.74 10.32 -0.29
CA ALA A 188 16.40 10.97 -1.43
C ALA A 188 15.43 11.26 -2.58
N CYS A 189 14.45 10.37 -2.80
CA CYS A 189 13.40 10.57 -3.79
C CYS A 189 12.42 11.69 -3.38
N ALA A 190 12.03 11.74 -2.10
CA ALA A 190 11.19 12.80 -1.54
C ALA A 190 11.87 14.17 -1.62
N GLU A 191 13.12 14.26 -1.18
CA GLU A 191 13.92 15.50 -1.25
C GLU A 191 14.08 16.00 -2.69
N ARG A 192 14.20 15.08 -3.67
CA ARG A 192 14.26 15.42 -5.11
C ARG A 192 13.03 16.16 -5.61
N THR A 193 11.86 15.96 -4.99
CA THR A 193 10.62 16.68 -5.38
C THR A 193 10.71 18.18 -5.13
N GLY A 194 11.55 18.63 -4.17
CA GLY A 194 11.66 20.02 -3.75
C GLY A 194 10.45 20.53 -2.95
N LEU A 195 9.54 19.65 -2.55
CA LEU A 195 8.34 19.95 -1.76
C LEU A 195 8.59 19.83 -0.25
N PRO A 196 7.73 20.40 0.59
CA PRO A 196 7.72 20.09 2.02
C PRO A 196 7.64 18.58 2.27
N THR A 197 8.38 18.08 3.24
CA THR A 197 8.43 16.66 3.56
C THR A 197 8.05 16.38 5.00
N LEU A 198 7.40 15.24 5.25
CA LEU A 198 7.07 14.73 6.58
C LEU A 198 7.50 13.26 6.69
N ASN A 199 8.54 12.97 7.47
CA ASN A 199 8.94 11.60 7.76
C ASN A 199 8.30 11.13 9.07
N ILE A 200 7.32 10.23 8.98
CA ILE A 200 6.67 9.64 10.16
C ILE A 200 7.53 8.46 10.66
N GLY A 201 7.89 8.50 11.95
CA GLY A 201 8.59 7.41 12.60
C GLY A 201 7.65 6.22 12.85
N ARG A 202 8.14 4.99 12.67
CA ARG A 202 7.47 3.77 13.10
C ARG A 202 8.49 2.79 13.65
N THR A 203 8.28 2.33 14.87
CA THR A 203 9.16 1.35 15.52
C THR A 203 8.32 0.20 16.04
N LEU A 204 8.54 -0.99 15.48
CA LEU A 204 7.91 -2.23 15.93
C LEU A 204 8.49 -2.66 17.28
N ALA A 205 7.68 -3.31 18.10
CA ALA A 205 8.12 -3.91 19.34
C ALA A 205 9.25 -4.92 19.08
N PRO A 206 10.39 -4.83 19.79
CA PRO A 206 11.51 -5.74 19.61
C PRO A 206 11.15 -7.20 19.92
N GLU A 207 10.17 -7.43 20.78
CA GLU A 207 9.62 -8.74 21.11
C GLU A 207 9.08 -9.48 19.89
N LEU A 208 8.53 -8.76 18.90
CA LEU A 208 8.05 -9.36 17.65
C LEU A 208 9.16 -10.09 16.88
N PHE A 209 10.36 -9.53 16.87
CA PHE A 209 11.52 -10.16 16.22
C PHE A 209 12.00 -11.38 17.02
N GLU A 210 11.87 -11.34 18.34
CA GLU A 210 12.17 -12.48 19.20
C GLU A 210 11.17 -13.62 18.98
N LEU A 211 9.86 -13.33 18.91
CA LEU A 211 8.83 -14.31 18.58
C LEU A 211 9.12 -14.99 17.24
N ASN A 212 9.54 -14.23 16.22
CA ASN A 212 9.92 -14.79 14.90
C ASN A 212 11.11 -15.76 15.02
N ARG A 213 12.12 -15.46 15.85
CA ARG A 213 13.24 -16.39 16.10
C ARG A 213 12.81 -17.66 16.85
N GLN A 214 11.76 -17.58 17.63
CA GLN A 214 11.19 -18.71 18.37
C GLN A 214 10.16 -19.51 17.57
N GLY A 215 9.97 -19.24 16.28
CA GLY A 215 9.12 -20.04 15.39
C GLY A 215 7.67 -19.55 15.26
N ALA A 216 7.40 -18.28 15.59
CA ALA A 216 6.14 -17.64 15.28
C ALA A 216 5.83 -17.68 13.77
N TRP A 217 4.55 -17.69 13.41
CA TRP A 217 4.16 -17.51 12.00
C TRP A 217 4.67 -16.18 11.46
N ASN A 218 5.24 -16.19 10.27
CA ASN A 218 5.70 -14.98 9.60
C ASN A 218 5.27 -14.96 8.12
N GLY A 219 5.17 -13.76 7.55
CA GLY A 219 4.78 -13.57 6.14
C GLY A 219 4.18 -12.20 5.89
N HIS A 220 3.55 -12.07 4.72
CA HIS A 220 2.95 -10.82 4.25
C HIS A 220 1.86 -10.31 5.20
N ILE A 221 1.81 -8.98 5.33
CA ILE A 221 0.75 -8.24 6.04
C ILE A 221 0.24 -7.10 5.14
N PRO A 222 -0.99 -6.59 5.36
CA PRO A 222 -1.55 -5.47 4.59
C PRO A 222 -0.90 -4.13 4.97
N VAL A 223 0.38 -3.94 4.61
CA VAL A 223 1.18 -2.76 4.98
C VAL A 223 0.51 -1.46 4.52
N THR A 224 -0.14 -1.45 3.36
CA THR A 224 -0.84 -0.26 2.87
C THR A 224 -1.99 0.14 3.79
N ALA A 225 -2.75 -0.82 4.34
CA ALA A 225 -3.81 -0.51 5.32
C ALA A 225 -3.23 0.10 6.61
N VAL A 226 -2.11 -0.44 7.10
CA VAL A 226 -1.40 0.12 8.27
C VAL A 226 -0.92 1.54 7.98
N ASN A 227 -0.27 1.76 6.84
CA ASN A 227 0.21 3.08 6.43
C ASN A 227 -0.94 4.07 6.22
N SER A 228 -2.08 3.61 5.70
CA SER A 228 -3.29 4.44 5.54
C SER A 228 -3.80 4.94 6.89
N ALA A 229 -3.88 4.07 7.90
CA ALA A 229 -4.30 4.46 9.24
C ALA A 229 -3.29 5.42 9.91
N ILE A 230 -1.99 5.21 9.74
CA ILE A 230 -0.94 6.12 10.21
C ILE A 230 -1.10 7.50 9.55
N MET A 231 -1.31 7.56 8.23
CA MET A 231 -1.45 8.82 7.51
C MET A 231 -2.74 9.56 7.85
N VAL A 232 -3.84 8.83 8.11
CA VAL A 232 -5.09 9.44 8.60
C VAL A 232 -4.87 10.08 9.98
N LEU A 233 -4.23 9.38 10.92
CA LEU A 233 -3.85 9.96 12.20
C LEU A 233 -2.99 11.22 12.02
N ALA A 234 -1.96 11.15 11.18
CA ALA A 234 -1.07 12.27 10.90
C ALA A 234 -1.81 13.46 10.27
N ALA A 235 -2.72 13.23 9.31
CA ALA A 235 -3.51 14.27 8.66
C ALA A 235 -4.43 15.00 9.66
N VAL A 236 -5.13 14.27 10.54
CA VAL A 236 -5.98 14.86 11.59
C VAL A 236 -5.14 15.69 12.57
N VAL A 237 -3.98 15.15 13.01
CA VAL A 237 -3.06 15.83 13.93
C VAL A 237 -2.49 17.10 13.31
N GLN A 238 -2.09 17.05 12.03
CA GLN A 238 -1.54 18.21 11.29
C GLN A 238 -2.62 19.19 10.79
N GLY A 239 -3.89 18.79 10.80
CA GLY A 239 -4.99 19.62 10.32
C GLY A 239 -5.11 19.69 8.80
N MET A 240 -4.75 18.64 8.08
CA MET A 240 -4.80 18.52 6.61
C MET A 240 -6.05 17.74 6.16
N ASP A 241 -6.70 18.15 5.07
CA ASP A 241 -7.98 17.60 4.60
C ASP A 241 -7.86 16.44 3.61
N GLN A 242 -6.65 16.08 3.17
CA GLN A 242 -6.45 15.05 2.16
C GLN A 242 -5.32 14.10 2.51
N VAL A 243 -5.59 12.80 2.43
CA VAL A 243 -4.61 11.72 2.47
C VAL A 243 -4.60 11.06 1.10
N VAL A 244 -3.48 11.19 0.37
CA VAL A 244 -3.37 10.77 -1.03
C VAL A 244 -2.40 9.61 -1.17
N PHE A 245 -2.91 8.50 -1.70
CA PHE A 245 -2.13 7.37 -2.15
C PHE A 245 -2.04 7.34 -3.69
N SER A 246 -1.22 6.43 -4.21
CA SER A 246 -0.94 6.31 -5.65
C SER A 246 -1.20 4.89 -6.14
N ASN A 247 -2.26 4.25 -5.60
CA ASN A 247 -2.64 2.92 -6.06
C ASN A 247 -3.41 3.06 -7.39
N GLU A 248 -3.02 2.30 -8.35
CA GLU A 248 -3.61 2.22 -9.68
C GLU A 248 -4.74 1.16 -9.73
N ARG A 249 -5.48 1.11 -10.83
CA ARG A 249 -6.61 0.19 -11.02
C ARG A 249 -6.19 -1.28 -10.93
N SER A 250 -5.04 -1.61 -11.52
CA SER A 250 -4.50 -2.97 -11.60
C SER A 250 -4.15 -3.56 -10.22
N ALA A 251 -4.00 -2.74 -9.18
CA ALA A 251 -3.78 -3.20 -7.81
C ALA A 251 -4.96 -3.99 -7.23
N SER A 252 -6.15 -3.89 -7.84
CA SER A 252 -7.32 -4.69 -7.45
C SER A 252 -7.26 -6.13 -7.95
N TYR A 253 -6.35 -6.46 -8.87
CA TYR A 253 -6.20 -7.78 -9.46
C TYR A 253 -5.27 -8.68 -8.64
N GLY A 254 -5.78 -9.85 -8.20
CA GLY A 254 -5.04 -10.88 -7.46
C GLY A 254 -4.49 -11.99 -8.35
N SER A 255 -3.72 -12.87 -7.74
CA SER A 255 -3.22 -14.10 -8.39
C SER A 255 -4.29 -15.19 -8.33
N GLN A 256 -4.65 -15.76 -9.47
CA GLN A 256 -5.56 -16.91 -9.54
C GLN A 256 -4.78 -18.20 -9.25
N ILE A 257 -5.12 -18.87 -8.17
CA ILE A 257 -4.42 -20.08 -7.72
C ILE A 257 -5.33 -21.29 -7.84
N ALA A 258 -4.88 -22.29 -8.59
CA ALA A 258 -5.64 -23.54 -8.78
C ALA A 258 -5.99 -24.19 -7.42
N GLY A 259 -7.27 -24.48 -7.23
CA GLY A 259 -7.77 -25.08 -5.99
C GLY A 259 -7.94 -24.14 -4.78
N THR A 260 -7.48 -22.91 -4.86
CA THR A 260 -7.59 -21.90 -3.77
C THR A 260 -8.51 -20.75 -4.17
N GLY A 261 -8.45 -20.30 -5.44
CA GLY A 261 -9.12 -19.11 -5.93
C GLY A 261 -8.20 -17.90 -5.98
N GLU A 262 -8.77 -16.71 -5.91
CA GLU A 262 -7.99 -15.47 -5.95
C GLU A 262 -7.33 -15.17 -4.62
N VAL A 263 -6.01 -14.92 -4.65
CA VAL A 263 -5.21 -14.42 -3.53
C VAL A 263 -4.58 -13.09 -3.96
N ASN A 264 -5.01 -11.98 -3.38
CA ASN A 264 -4.49 -10.67 -3.71
C ASN A 264 -3.42 -10.21 -2.70
N HIS A 265 -2.15 -10.31 -3.08
CA HIS A 265 -1.01 -9.76 -2.33
C HIS A 265 -1.18 -8.26 -2.03
N GLN A 266 -1.87 -7.53 -2.90
CA GLN A 266 -2.05 -6.08 -2.81
C GLN A 266 -3.45 -5.67 -2.33
N TRP A 267 -4.23 -6.55 -1.70
CA TRP A 267 -5.62 -6.28 -1.40
C TRP A 267 -5.86 -4.89 -0.75
N SER A 268 -5.01 -4.48 0.18
CA SER A 268 -5.10 -3.15 0.81
C SER A 268 -4.72 -1.97 -0.10
N LYS A 269 -4.31 -2.24 -1.35
CA LYS A 269 -4.17 -1.23 -2.41
C LYS A 269 -5.37 -1.24 -3.37
N GLY A 270 -6.25 -2.24 -3.29
CA GLY A 270 -7.40 -2.41 -4.15
C GLY A 270 -8.54 -1.43 -3.86
N TRP A 271 -9.47 -1.33 -4.81
CA TRP A 271 -10.63 -0.45 -4.71
C TRP A 271 -11.54 -0.77 -3.53
N ALA A 272 -11.76 -2.06 -3.23
CA ALA A 272 -12.61 -2.46 -2.12
C ALA A 272 -12.13 -1.91 -0.77
N PHE A 273 -10.81 -1.95 -0.52
CA PHE A 273 -10.23 -1.34 0.68
C PHE A 273 -10.34 0.19 0.63
N GLU A 274 -9.94 0.83 -0.46
CA GLU A 274 -9.97 2.30 -0.59
C GLU A 274 -11.36 2.87 -0.33
N LYS A 275 -12.39 2.23 -0.92
CA LYS A 275 -13.79 2.63 -0.75
C LYS A 275 -14.22 2.50 0.71
N ALA A 276 -14.11 1.30 1.27
CA ALA A 276 -14.56 1.02 2.65
C ALA A 276 -13.81 1.86 3.69
N PHE A 277 -12.49 1.98 3.55
CA PHE A 277 -11.66 2.76 4.46
C PHE A 277 -11.94 4.26 4.36
N GLY A 278 -12.07 4.80 3.14
CA GLY A 278 -12.36 6.22 2.93
C GLY A 278 -13.77 6.61 3.40
N GLU A 279 -14.77 5.76 3.20
CA GLU A 279 -16.13 5.94 3.74
C GLU A 279 -16.10 5.92 5.28
N TYR A 280 -15.39 4.98 5.88
CA TYR A 280 -15.22 4.92 7.32
C TYR A 280 -14.57 6.18 7.89
N VAL A 281 -13.49 6.68 7.27
CA VAL A 281 -12.80 7.90 7.69
C VAL A 281 -13.77 9.10 7.72
N GLN A 282 -14.55 9.30 6.66
CA GLN A 282 -15.52 10.41 6.57
C GLN A 282 -16.69 10.25 7.52
N GLN A 283 -17.13 9.03 7.79
CA GLN A 283 -18.28 8.76 8.63
C GLN A 283 -17.93 8.75 10.13
N TYR A 284 -16.71 8.30 10.50
CA TYR A 284 -16.35 8.01 11.89
C TYR A 284 -15.18 8.84 12.43
N ILE A 285 -14.39 9.51 11.62
CA ILE A 285 -13.21 10.28 12.07
C ILE A 285 -13.39 11.77 11.81
N ALA A 286 -13.49 12.20 10.55
CA ALA A 286 -13.70 13.59 10.17
C ALA A 286 -14.44 13.68 8.83
N ALA A 287 -15.56 14.41 8.78
CA ALA A 287 -16.41 14.51 7.58
C ALA A 287 -15.71 15.22 6.41
N ASP A 288 -14.78 16.12 6.72
CA ASP A 288 -13.98 16.89 5.76
C ASP A 288 -12.61 16.29 5.43
N LEU A 289 -12.29 15.07 5.92
CA LEU A 289 -11.05 14.36 5.56
C LEU A 289 -11.27 13.42 4.39
N ASN A 290 -10.58 13.66 3.29
CA ASN A 290 -10.63 12.85 2.09
C ASN A 290 -9.47 11.85 2.03
N TYR A 291 -9.79 10.55 1.92
CA TYR A 291 -8.82 9.48 1.66
C TYR A 291 -9.07 8.88 0.27
N TYR A 292 -8.05 8.88 -0.59
CA TYR A 292 -8.16 8.37 -1.96
C TYR A 292 -6.80 8.04 -2.58
N SER A 293 -6.82 7.25 -3.66
CA SER A 293 -5.67 7.03 -4.54
C SER A 293 -5.85 7.83 -5.84
N LEU A 294 -4.88 8.72 -6.12
CA LEU A 294 -4.95 9.62 -7.28
C LEU A 294 -4.88 8.88 -8.62
N LEU A 295 -4.23 7.72 -8.64
CA LEU A 295 -4.03 6.92 -9.86
C LEU A 295 -5.09 5.82 -10.04
N ARG A 296 -6.11 5.76 -9.19
CA ARG A 296 -7.15 4.73 -9.25
C ARG A 296 -7.79 4.56 -10.64
N PRO A 297 -8.07 5.64 -11.41
CA PRO A 297 -8.63 5.50 -12.76
C PRO A 297 -7.64 5.04 -13.83
N LEU A 298 -6.35 4.88 -13.50
CA LEU A 298 -5.29 4.51 -14.43
C LEU A 298 -4.87 3.05 -14.24
N SER A 299 -4.46 2.39 -15.34
CA SER A 299 -3.72 1.14 -15.29
C SER A 299 -2.24 1.39 -14.98
N GLU A 300 -1.47 0.35 -14.65
CA GLU A 300 -0.01 0.44 -14.48
C GLU A 300 0.69 0.97 -15.75
N LEU A 301 0.23 0.57 -16.95
CA LEU A 301 0.77 1.07 -18.22
C LEU A 301 0.43 2.55 -18.45
N ALA A 302 -0.77 2.99 -18.09
CA ALA A 302 -1.12 4.41 -18.18
C ALA A 302 -0.26 5.25 -17.21
N VAL A 303 0.01 4.74 -16.00
CA VAL A 303 0.94 5.38 -15.04
C VAL A 303 2.36 5.40 -15.60
N ALA A 304 2.84 4.29 -16.18
CA ALA A 304 4.15 4.23 -16.81
C ALA A 304 4.31 5.24 -17.97
N ARG A 305 3.26 5.42 -18.79
CA ARG A 305 3.21 6.44 -19.83
C ARG A 305 3.35 7.85 -19.25
N GLN A 306 2.65 8.17 -18.17
CA GLN A 306 2.78 9.47 -17.51
C GLN A 306 4.18 9.71 -16.94
N PHE A 307 4.74 8.71 -16.25
CA PHE A 307 6.09 8.80 -15.69
C PHE A 307 7.17 9.01 -16.76
N ALA A 308 7.02 8.38 -17.94
CA ALA A 308 7.97 8.46 -19.04
C ALA A 308 8.14 9.86 -19.62
N LYS A 309 7.18 10.78 -19.41
CA LYS A 309 7.18 12.16 -19.96
C LYS A 309 8.33 13.03 -19.43
N THR A 310 8.89 12.69 -18.28
CA THR A 310 10.02 13.43 -17.67
C THR A 310 11.16 12.49 -17.32
N ASP A 311 12.41 12.97 -17.36
CA ASP A 311 13.61 12.27 -16.92
C ASP A 311 14.10 12.75 -15.53
N PHE A 312 13.38 13.69 -14.92
CA PHE A 312 13.77 14.38 -13.70
C PHE A 312 14.06 13.44 -12.53
N TYR A 313 13.41 12.27 -12.49
CA TYR A 313 13.52 11.30 -11.42
C TYR A 313 14.34 10.05 -11.76
N ASP A 314 14.87 9.93 -12.98
CA ASP A 314 15.57 8.73 -13.46
C ASP A 314 16.69 8.27 -12.52
N ALA A 315 17.41 9.23 -11.91
CA ALA A 315 18.50 8.96 -11.00
C ALA A 315 18.08 8.70 -9.55
N HIS A 316 16.79 8.78 -9.20
CA HIS A 316 16.33 8.76 -7.80
C HIS A 316 15.31 7.69 -7.50
N PHE A 317 14.37 7.41 -8.42
CA PHE A 317 13.30 6.46 -8.17
C PHE A 317 13.78 5.00 -8.09
N SER A 318 13.11 4.22 -7.26
CA SER A 318 13.21 2.76 -7.22
C SER A 318 11.97 2.15 -6.58
N SER A 319 11.54 1.02 -7.10
CA SER A 319 10.58 0.12 -6.47
C SER A 319 11.10 -1.32 -6.40
N CYS A 320 12.42 -1.49 -6.42
CA CYS A 320 13.06 -2.79 -6.28
C CYS A 320 12.83 -3.36 -4.88
N ASN A 321 12.13 -4.48 -4.74
CA ASN A 321 11.79 -5.05 -3.45
C ASN A 321 13.00 -5.37 -2.59
N ARG A 322 14.11 -5.84 -3.18
CA ARG A 322 15.34 -6.14 -2.43
C ARG A 322 15.93 -4.93 -1.69
N ASN A 323 15.66 -3.71 -2.15
CA ASN A 323 16.08 -2.49 -1.47
C ASN A 323 15.29 -2.17 -0.20
N PHE A 324 14.11 -2.78 -0.03
CA PHE A 324 13.17 -2.49 1.06
C PHE A 324 13.02 -3.65 2.05
N HIS A 325 13.77 -4.74 1.87
CA HIS A 325 13.80 -5.80 2.86
C HIS A 325 14.36 -5.29 4.20
N ILE A 326 13.70 -5.65 5.29
CA ILE A 326 14.16 -5.32 6.66
C ILE A 326 15.42 -6.14 6.99
N LEU A 327 15.42 -7.42 6.60
CA LEU A 327 16.54 -8.36 6.78
C LEU A 327 17.00 -8.84 5.40
N GLY A 328 18.29 -8.84 5.17
CA GLY A 328 18.90 -9.32 3.92
C GLY A 328 19.84 -8.33 3.26
N GLU A 329 20.59 -8.81 2.27
CA GLU A 329 21.52 -7.99 1.50
C GLU A 329 20.76 -7.04 0.59
N ARG A 330 21.18 -5.78 0.59
CA ARG A 330 20.67 -4.77 -0.32
C ARG A 330 21.50 -4.77 -1.60
N PRO A 331 20.90 -4.60 -2.79
CA PRO A 331 21.65 -4.47 -4.02
C PRO A 331 22.52 -3.21 -4.00
N VAL A 332 23.68 -3.29 -4.66
CA VAL A 332 24.62 -2.14 -4.83
C VAL A 332 23.93 -1.00 -5.60
N ASN A 333 23.12 -1.36 -6.59
CA ASN A 333 22.37 -0.41 -7.39
C ASN A 333 20.92 -0.30 -6.89
N ARG A 334 20.22 0.79 -7.24
CA ARG A 334 18.80 0.97 -6.93
C ARG A 334 17.90 -0.12 -7.51
N TRP A 335 18.32 -0.81 -8.55
CA TRP A 335 17.62 -1.89 -9.22
C TRP A 335 18.45 -3.15 -9.19
N CYS A 336 17.94 -4.25 -8.62
CA CYS A 336 18.66 -5.52 -8.62
C CYS A 336 18.63 -6.24 -9.99
N GLY A 337 17.64 -5.90 -10.84
CA GLY A 337 17.45 -6.45 -12.17
C GLY A 337 17.01 -7.91 -12.23
N VAL A 338 16.62 -8.51 -11.09
CA VAL A 338 16.27 -9.95 -11.02
C VAL A 338 14.98 -10.24 -10.21
N CYS A 339 14.42 -9.25 -9.52
CA CYS A 339 13.16 -9.45 -8.80
C CYS A 339 11.96 -9.15 -9.70
N PRO A 340 10.76 -9.71 -9.43
CA PRO A 340 9.57 -9.49 -10.25
C PRO A 340 9.23 -7.99 -10.42
N LYS A 341 9.47 -7.17 -9.39
CA LYS A 341 9.22 -5.72 -9.50
C LYS A 341 10.20 -5.04 -10.47
N CYS A 342 11.47 -5.44 -10.52
CA CYS A 342 12.41 -4.93 -11.53
C CYS A 342 12.01 -5.33 -12.95
N HIS A 343 11.63 -6.58 -13.16
CA HIS A 343 11.15 -7.07 -14.46
C HIS A 343 9.91 -6.31 -14.90
N PHE A 344 8.92 -6.19 -14.03
CA PHE A 344 7.67 -5.52 -14.37
C PHE A 344 7.86 -4.04 -14.65
N VAL A 345 8.59 -3.29 -13.82
CA VAL A 345 8.80 -1.84 -14.04
C VAL A 345 9.60 -1.59 -15.31
N PHE A 346 10.60 -2.43 -15.62
CA PHE A 346 11.34 -2.35 -16.88
C PHE A 346 10.39 -2.55 -18.07
N LEU A 347 9.58 -3.62 -18.04
CA LEU A 347 8.63 -3.95 -19.10
C LEU A 347 7.56 -2.86 -19.28
N ALA A 348 6.96 -2.38 -18.19
CA ALA A 348 5.91 -1.38 -18.23
C ALA A 348 6.38 -0.02 -18.79
N LEU A 349 7.64 0.35 -18.54
CA LEU A 349 8.24 1.58 -19.07
C LEU A 349 8.75 1.45 -20.51
N ALA A 350 9.12 0.25 -20.95
CA ALA A 350 9.74 0.03 -22.27
C ALA A 350 8.89 0.50 -23.47
N PRO A 351 7.55 0.39 -23.47
CA PRO A 351 6.72 0.95 -24.55
C PRO A 351 6.77 2.48 -24.68
N PHE A 352 7.18 3.19 -23.62
CA PHE A 352 7.05 4.65 -23.53
C PHE A 352 8.39 5.39 -23.40
N MET A 353 9.48 4.67 -23.19
CA MET A 353 10.83 5.25 -23.03
C MET A 353 11.78 4.79 -24.14
N PRO A 354 12.74 5.63 -24.58
CA PRO A 354 13.85 5.18 -25.41
C PRO A 354 14.64 4.06 -24.71
N LYS A 355 14.97 2.98 -25.44
CA LYS A 355 15.70 1.82 -24.93
C LYS A 355 16.96 2.20 -24.14
N MET A 356 17.77 3.13 -24.66
CA MET A 356 19.01 3.56 -24.02
C MET A 356 18.78 4.30 -22.69
N ARG A 357 17.67 5.05 -22.56
CA ARG A 357 17.29 5.68 -21.30
C ARG A 357 16.97 4.61 -20.23
N LEU A 358 16.17 3.62 -20.62
CA LEU A 358 15.77 2.54 -19.72
C LEU A 358 16.97 1.67 -19.28
N VAL A 359 17.85 1.29 -20.21
CA VAL A 359 19.10 0.57 -19.91
C VAL A 359 19.96 1.37 -18.93
N ARG A 360 20.08 2.68 -19.07
CA ARG A 360 20.82 3.53 -18.14
C ARG A 360 20.22 3.52 -16.73
N ILE A 361 18.90 3.53 -16.59
CA ILE A 361 18.20 3.49 -15.30
C ILE A 361 18.48 2.16 -14.58
N PHE A 362 18.37 1.03 -15.29
CA PHE A 362 18.49 -0.32 -14.73
C PHE A 362 19.92 -0.89 -14.75
N GLY A 363 20.85 -0.21 -15.44
CA GLY A 363 22.25 -0.65 -15.59
C GLY A 363 22.48 -1.71 -16.66
N ARG A 364 21.40 -2.33 -17.20
CA ARG A 364 21.45 -3.35 -18.26
C ARG A 364 20.10 -3.49 -18.95
N ASN A 365 20.07 -4.18 -20.10
CA ASN A 365 18.85 -4.57 -20.77
C ASN A 365 18.29 -5.86 -20.14
N LEU A 366 17.17 -5.77 -19.42
CA LEU A 366 16.57 -6.93 -18.76
C LEU A 366 15.79 -7.85 -19.73
N LEU A 367 15.48 -7.38 -20.95
CA LEU A 367 14.80 -8.17 -21.98
C LEU A 367 15.75 -8.93 -22.90
N ASP A 368 17.06 -8.67 -22.78
CA ASP A 368 18.09 -9.36 -23.57
C ASP A 368 18.93 -10.31 -22.70
N ASP A 369 18.30 -10.94 -21.71
CA ASP A 369 18.91 -11.86 -20.76
C ASP A 369 18.03 -13.11 -20.63
N SER A 370 18.45 -14.21 -21.24
CA SER A 370 17.69 -15.47 -21.26
C SER A 370 17.47 -16.10 -19.88
N GLU A 371 18.33 -15.80 -18.89
CA GLU A 371 18.19 -16.32 -17.52
C GLU A 371 16.96 -15.72 -16.82
N GLN A 372 16.46 -14.58 -17.29
CA GLN A 372 15.27 -13.93 -16.74
C GLN A 372 13.93 -14.50 -17.29
N ALA A 373 13.97 -15.49 -18.22
CA ALA A 373 12.79 -15.98 -18.92
C ALA A 373 11.67 -16.43 -17.96
N GLY A 374 11.98 -17.21 -16.93
CA GLY A 374 10.98 -17.68 -15.95
C GLY A 374 10.29 -16.54 -15.20
N GLY A 375 11.02 -15.46 -14.87
CA GLY A 375 10.43 -14.28 -14.22
C GLY A 375 9.46 -13.52 -15.13
N TYR A 376 9.78 -13.43 -16.42
CA TYR A 376 8.86 -12.80 -17.39
C TYR A 376 7.69 -13.73 -17.75
N ASP A 377 7.88 -15.04 -17.85
CA ASP A 377 6.80 -16.02 -18.07
C ASP A 377 5.74 -15.91 -16.94
N ALA A 378 6.17 -15.75 -15.69
CA ALA A 378 5.27 -15.53 -14.56
C ALA A 378 4.51 -14.19 -14.66
N LEU A 379 5.16 -13.10 -15.10
CA LEU A 379 4.50 -11.81 -15.33
C LEU A 379 3.47 -11.86 -16.47
N LEU A 380 3.76 -12.67 -17.50
CA LEU A 380 2.88 -12.91 -18.64
C LEU A 380 1.74 -13.90 -18.32
N GLU A 381 1.77 -14.55 -17.15
CA GLU A 381 0.86 -15.65 -16.76
C GLU A 381 0.85 -16.78 -17.80
N PHE A 382 2.03 -17.10 -18.36
CA PHE A 382 2.16 -18.08 -19.43
C PHE A 382 2.33 -19.52 -18.91
N GLN A 383 3.19 -19.73 -17.92
CA GLN A 383 3.49 -21.06 -17.35
C GLN A 383 3.31 -21.12 -15.82
N ASP A 384 3.06 -19.99 -15.20
CA ASP A 384 2.92 -19.84 -13.75
C ASP A 384 1.88 -18.76 -13.45
N HIS A 385 1.47 -18.66 -12.18
CA HIS A 385 0.60 -17.60 -11.73
C HIS A 385 1.40 -16.29 -11.53
N LYS A 386 0.70 -15.17 -11.58
CA LYS A 386 1.23 -13.84 -11.26
C LYS A 386 2.01 -13.89 -9.93
N PRO A 387 3.25 -13.35 -9.88
CA PRO A 387 4.02 -13.28 -8.64
C PRO A 387 3.26 -12.56 -7.52
N PHE A 388 3.43 -13.03 -6.27
CA PHE A 388 2.95 -12.32 -5.07
C PHE A 388 3.81 -11.08 -4.81
N GLU A 389 3.66 -10.10 -5.68
CA GLU A 389 4.40 -8.86 -5.72
C GLU A 389 3.52 -7.72 -6.22
N CYS A 390 3.91 -6.49 -5.91
CA CYS A 390 3.22 -5.31 -6.42
C CYS A 390 3.54 -5.10 -7.91
N VAL A 391 2.96 -5.91 -8.78
CA VAL A 391 3.09 -5.86 -10.25
C VAL A 391 1.70 -5.75 -10.88
N GLY A 392 1.61 -5.23 -12.09
CA GLY A 392 0.36 -5.08 -12.83
C GLY A 392 -0.30 -6.41 -13.21
N GLU A 393 -1.29 -6.34 -14.05
CA GLU A 393 -2.00 -7.52 -14.59
C GLU A 393 -1.17 -8.24 -15.65
N GLY A 394 -1.37 -9.55 -15.81
CA GLY A 394 -0.75 -10.31 -16.90
C GLY A 394 -1.09 -9.74 -18.28
N LYS A 395 -2.33 -9.26 -18.47
CA LYS A 395 -2.75 -8.58 -19.70
C LYS A 395 -1.90 -7.34 -20.02
N GLU A 396 -1.55 -6.54 -19.01
CA GLU A 396 -0.66 -5.37 -19.19
C GLU A 396 0.74 -5.80 -19.64
N SER A 397 1.28 -6.85 -19.02
CA SER A 397 2.58 -7.41 -19.40
C SER A 397 2.57 -7.97 -20.84
N ARG A 398 1.50 -8.67 -21.24
CA ARG A 398 1.33 -9.21 -22.61
C ARG A 398 1.22 -8.10 -23.64
N ALA A 399 0.41 -7.08 -23.39
CA ALA A 399 0.27 -5.93 -24.28
C ALA A 399 1.57 -5.13 -24.42
N ALA A 400 2.31 -4.93 -23.34
CA ALA A 400 3.62 -4.29 -23.36
C ALA A 400 4.61 -5.09 -24.23
N MET A 401 4.73 -6.42 -24.01
CA MET A 401 5.60 -7.28 -24.84
C MET A 401 5.22 -7.26 -26.32
N ALA A 402 3.92 -7.33 -26.64
CA ALA A 402 3.43 -7.28 -28.02
C ALA A 402 3.81 -5.96 -28.70
N THR A 403 3.70 -4.85 -27.98
CA THR A 403 4.16 -3.54 -28.45
C THR A 403 5.65 -3.56 -28.78
N LEU A 404 6.49 -4.16 -27.92
CA LEU A 404 7.95 -4.26 -28.13
C LEU A 404 8.29 -5.18 -29.31
N ALA A 405 7.56 -6.28 -29.48
CA ALA A 405 7.77 -7.22 -30.57
C ALA A 405 7.59 -6.58 -31.96
N SER A 406 6.79 -5.50 -32.07
CA SER A 406 6.59 -4.73 -33.30
C SER A 406 7.66 -3.67 -33.55
N ARG A 407 8.54 -3.38 -32.57
CA ARG A 407 9.51 -2.27 -32.64
C ARG A 407 10.90 -2.73 -33.05
N PRO A 408 11.53 -2.09 -34.05
CA PRO A 408 12.85 -2.48 -34.55
C PRO A 408 13.93 -2.55 -33.46
N GLU A 409 13.92 -1.62 -32.49
CA GLU A 409 14.90 -1.52 -31.42
C GLU A 409 14.78 -2.61 -30.33
N TRP A 410 13.63 -3.31 -30.26
CA TRP A 410 13.36 -4.30 -29.22
C TRP A 410 13.18 -5.73 -29.75
N LYS A 411 12.70 -5.88 -31.01
CA LYS A 411 12.26 -7.19 -31.56
C LYS A 411 13.34 -8.26 -31.58
N GLU A 412 14.63 -7.89 -31.57
CA GLU A 412 15.74 -8.83 -31.58
C GLU A 412 16.21 -9.24 -30.18
N ASP A 413 15.73 -8.57 -29.12
CA ASP A 413 16.04 -8.95 -27.74
C ASP A 413 15.49 -10.34 -27.44
N VAL A 414 16.28 -11.16 -26.72
CA VAL A 414 16.03 -12.58 -26.53
C VAL A 414 14.61 -12.88 -26.01
N LEU A 415 14.15 -12.14 -24.99
CA LEU A 415 12.85 -12.39 -24.39
C LEU A 415 11.70 -11.83 -25.21
N VAL A 416 11.90 -10.75 -25.95
CA VAL A 416 10.90 -10.23 -26.88
C VAL A 416 10.71 -11.18 -28.05
N LYS A 417 11.82 -11.71 -28.61
CA LYS A 417 11.80 -12.72 -29.67
C LYS A 417 11.15 -14.02 -29.18
N ARG A 418 11.46 -14.47 -27.95
CA ARG A 418 10.82 -15.62 -27.31
C ARG A 418 9.30 -15.41 -27.19
N PHE A 419 8.86 -14.25 -26.72
CA PHE A 419 7.44 -13.92 -26.64
C PHE A 419 6.76 -13.98 -28.01
N ALA A 420 7.32 -13.30 -29.02
CA ALA A 420 6.76 -13.28 -30.37
C ALA A 420 6.60 -14.66 -31.00
N ASN A 421 7.55 -15.56 -30.75
CA ASN A 421 7.55 -16.90 -31.35
C ASN A 421 6.73 -17.95 -30.60
N LEU A 422 6.70 -17.88 -29.26
CA LEU A 422 6.12 -18.96 -28.42
C LEU A 422 4.82 -18.56 -27.72
N ILE A 423 4.67 -17.32 -27.29
CA ILE A 423 3.58 -16.88 -26.45
C ILE A 423 2.52 -16.14 -27.24
N GLN A 424 2.93 -15.14 -28.01
CA GLN A 424 2.02 -14.31 -28.82
C GLN A 424 1.06 -15.11 -29.71
N PRO A 425 1.48 -16.21 -30.40
CA PRO A 425 0.57 -17.00 -31.22
C PRO A 425 -0.55 -17.71 -30.45
N THR A 426 -0.43 -17.83 -29.12
CA THR A 426 -1.44 -18.48 -28.25
C THR A 426 -2.46 -17.50 -27.67
N LEU A 427 -2.26 -16.20 -27.88
CA LEU A 427 -3.06 -15.14 -27.31
C LEU A 427 -4.07 -14.56 -28.31
N SER A 428 -5.19 -14.08 -27.82
CA SER A 428 -6.18 -13.37 -28.62
C SER A 428 -5.69 -11.96 -28.98
N ALA A 429 -6.26 -11.37 -30.02
CA ALA A 429 -5.92 -10.01 -30.44
C ALA A 429 -6.16 -8.96 -29.34
N ASP A 430 -7.19 -9.14 -28.49
CA ASP A 430 -7.53 -8.22 -27.42
C ASP A 430 -6.49 -8.23 -26.28
N GLU A 431 -5.78 -9.35 -26.10
CA GLU A 431 -4.72 -9.47 -25.11
C GLU A 431 -3.41 -8.79 -25.51
N LEU A 432 -3.28 -8.42 -26.78
CA LEU A 432 -2.09 -7.84 -27.36
C LEU A 432 -2.17 -6.30 -27.52
N GLN A 433 -3.37 -5.72 -27.30
CA GLN A 433 -3.61 -4.29 -27.51
C GLN A 433 -3.27 -3.49 -26.26
N ILE A 434 -2.44 -2.45 -26.43
CA ILE A 434 -2.06 -1.55 -25.35
C ILE A 434 -3.06 -0.39 -25.17
N GLU A 435 -3.68 0.07 -26.25
CA GLU A 435 -4.54 1.27 -26.27
C GLU A 435 -5.72 1.18 -25.28
N PRO A 436 -6.47 0.06 -25.18
CA PRO A 436 -7.56 -0.05 -24.21
C PRO A 436 -7.10 0.05 -22.76
N LEU A 437 -5.84 -0.36 -22.47
CA LEU A 437 -5.25 -0.28 -21.15
C LEU A 437 -4.83 1.13 -20.74
N LEU A 438 -4.67 2.03 -21.71
CA LEU A 438 -4.29 3.43 -21.49
C LEU A 438 -5.49 4.34 -21.25
N VAL A 439 -6.71 3.82 -21.35
CA VAL A 439 -7.95 4.57 -21.10
C VAL A 439 -8.11 4.84 -19.62
N ILE A 440 -8.47 6.08 -19.31
CA ILE A 440 -8.81 6.51 -17.95
C ILE A 440 -10.24 6.06 -17.67
N ASP A 441 -10.41 5.15 -16.73
CA ASP A 441 -11.73 4.56 -16.41
C ASP A 441 -11.77 4.01 -14.98
N GLY A 442 -12.99 3.82 -14.48
CA GLY A 442 -13.26 3.16 -13.20
C GLY A 442 -13.71 4.11 -12.09
N GLU A 443 -14.25 3.49 -11.06
CA GLU A 443 -14.66 4.18 -9.83
C GLU A 443 -13.44 4.70 -9.06
N HIS A 444 -13.59 5.86 -8.42
CA HIS A 444 -12.55 6.47 -7.60
C HIS A 444 -13.16 7.39 -6.53
N ARG A 445 -12.35 7.74 -5.52
CA ARG A 445 -12.73 8.68 -4.46
C ARG A 445 -12.06 10.06 -4.58
N ILE A 446 -11.41 10.35 -5.70
CA ILE A 446 -10.79 11.67 -5.94
C ILE A 446 -11.88 12.74 -5.84
N PRO A 447 -11.71 13.81 -5.04
CA PRO A 447 -12.68 14.89 -4.95
C PRO A 447 -13.04 15.46 -6.33
N ALA A 448 -14.33 15.63 -6.62
CA ALA A 448 -14.83 15.97 -7.96
C ALA A 448 -14.16 17.21 -8.55
N ALA A 449 -14.03 18.28 -7.77
CA ALA A 449 -13.38 19.53 -8.20
C ALA A 449 -11.88 19.35 -8.53
N LEU A 450 -11.20 18.42 -7.88
CA LEU A 450 -9.82 18.08 -8.19
C LEU A 450 -9.75 17.22 -9.45
N TRP A 451 -10.64 16.22 -9.57
CA TRP A 451 -10.70 15.35 -10.73
C TRP A 451 -10.92 16.11 -12.04
N GLU A 452 -11.79 17.10 -12.05
CA GLU A 452 -12.01 17.95 -13.23
C GLU A 452 -10.73 18.65 -13.74
N ARG A 453 -9.83 19.02 -12.80
CA ARG A 453 -8.52 19.62 -13.15
C ARG A 453 -7.49 18.59 -13.63
N LEU A 454 -7.55 17.35 -13.10
CA LEU A 454 -6.52 16.33 -13.32
C LEU A 454 -6.77 15.47 -14.58
N ARG A 455 -8.04 15.15 -14.88
CA ARG A 455 -8.36 14.19 -15.95
C ARG A 455 -7.80 14.56 -17.32
N ALA A 456 -7.73 15.85 -17.65
CA ALA A 456 -7.15 16.31 -18.90
C ALA A 456 -5.63 16.05 -18.96
N ASN A 457 -4.92 16.22 -17.84
CA ASN A 457 -3.48 15.97 -17.73
C ASN A 457 -3.13 14.49 -17.92
N PHE A 458 -4.00 13.58 -17.43
CA PHE A 458 -3.80 12.14 -17.57
C PHE A 458 -4.20 11.62 -18.97
N ALA A 459 -5.13 12.28 -19.65
CA ALA A 459 -5.56 11.92 -21.02
C ALA A 459 -4.50 12.28 -22.07
N ALA A 460 -3.72 13.33 -21.86
CA ALA A 460 -2.63 13.76 -22.73
C ALA A 460 -1.41 12.84 -22.59
#